data_354e9476d9534d3ad330b8e940cec478
#
_entry.id   354e9476d9534d3ad330b8e940cec478
#
_cell.length_a   1.000
_cell.length_b   1.000
_cell.length_c   1.000
_cell.angle_alpha   90.00
_cell.angle_beta   90.00
_cell.angle_gamma   90.00
#
_symmetry.space_group_name_H-M   'P 1'
#
loop_
_entity.id
_entity.type
_entity.pdbx_description
1 polymer ?
#
loop_
_entity_poly.entity_id
_entity_poly.type
_entity_poly.pdbx_seq_one_letter_code
_entity_poly.pdbx_strand_id
1 'polypeptide(L)'
;MSSNYFTTNQSYKHLSEAERGEIEAYLSVGLKPAEIARRLGRNRSTITREINRGSITQVKKVNGQKVYYQHYYADVAHNRYRHAREASYYLKLNRVLDDFLREFIEAMREKPRMHSVDTFVHTYRLQHVDAVVPSTKTLYNYIHQGLLEIKVIDLPRAVLVRKKFTKRPSTKKHLGKSIEERPEEINNRSRFGVWEIDSVLGGKTIGEPSILTLLERQTRYAVTKKLVEKKAEYVNQAVLECMKLYPIKSITADNGNEFSSLRKIEGLNVYFAQAYLSCERGTNENFNGLLREFIPKGCSLKELNRNLLEDYTKAINER
;
A
#
# COMPACT_ATOMS: atom_id res chain seq x y z
N MET A 1 -10.96 -29.95 35.14
CA MET A 1 -12.11 -29.38 34.37
C MET A 1 -11.70 -28.04 33.81
N SER A 2 -11.42 -28.01 32.52
CA SER A 2 -10.96 -26.80 31.83
C SER A 2 -12.19 -26.06 31.30
N SER A 3 -12.46 -24.87 31.83
CA SER A 3 -13.55 -24.01 31.36
C SER A 3 -13.11 -23.28 30.10
N ASN A 4 -13.62 -23.73 28.96
CA ASN A 4 -13.51 -23.03 27.69
C ASN A 4 -14.29 -21.70 27.76
N TYR A 5 -13.62 -20.60 27.99
CA TYR A 5 -14.17 -19.28 27.75
C TYR A 5 -14.22 -19.04 26.23
N PHE A 6 -15.39 -19.20 25.63
CA PHE A 6 -15.70 -18.72 24.30
C PHE A 6 -15.69 -17.18 24.35
N THR A 7 -14.61 -16.54 23.95
CA THR A 7 -14.61 -15.13 23.63
C THR A 7 -15.37 -14.93 22.34
N THR A 8 -16.66 -14.63 22.44
CA THR A 8 -17.43 -14.12 21.29
C THR A 8 -16.78 -12.84 20.82
N ASN A 9 -16.45 -12.78 19.53
CA ASN A 9 -15.95 -11.58 18.85
C ASN A 9 -17.02 -10.48 18.84
N GLN A 10 -17.26 -9.83 19.98
CA GLN A 10 -18.10 -8.65 20.05
C GLN A 10 -17.30 -7.45 19.57
N SER A 11 -17.58 -6.98 18.36
CA SER A 11 -17.01 -5.72 17.86
C SER A 11 -17.63 -4.56 18.64
N TYR A 12 -16.89 -4.03 19.61
CA TYR A 12 -17.32 -2.86 20.36
C TYR A 12 -17.27 -1.60 19.47
N LYS A 13 -18.43 -1.08 19.11
CA LYS A 13 -18.54 0.21 18.42
C LYS A 13 -18.72 1.32 19.47
N HIS A 14 -17.88 2.35 19.40
CA HIS A 14 -18.08 3.55 20.21
C HIS A 14 -19.36 4.27 19.81
N LEU A 15 -19.93 5.05 20.74
CA LEU A 15 -21.07 5.90 20.42
C LEU A 15 -20.67 6.96 19.39
N SER A 16 -21.49 7.13 18.39
CA SER A 16 -21.36 8.21 17.40
C SER A 16 -21.83 9.55 17.98
N GLU A 17 -21.53 10.64 17.28
CA GLU A 17 -22.02 11.97 17.64
C GLU A 17 -23.55 12.05 17.57
N ALA A 18 -24.14 11.43 16.54
CA ALA A 18 -25.60 11.33 16.38
C ALA A 18 -26.26 10.56 17.58
N GLU A 19 -25.71 9.43 17.99
CA GLU A 19 -26.22 8.68 19.15
C GLU A 19 -26.13 9.49 20.45
N ARG A 20 -25.13 10.37 20.60
CA ARG A 20 -25.04 11.31 21.74
C ARG A 20 -26.15 12.36 21.72
N GLY A 21 -26.45 12.91 20.55
CA GLY A 21 -27.60 13.81 20.36
C GLY A 21 -28.92 13.14 20.69
N GLU A 22 -29.12 11.88 20.29
CA GLU A 22 -30.30 11.09 20.64
C GLU A 22 -30.41 10.85 22.15
N ILE A 23 -29.28 10.57 22.85
CA ILE A 23 -29.26 10.44 24.32
C ILE A 23 -29.73 11.74 24.96
N GLU A 24 -29.24 12.89 24.51
CA GLU A 24 -29.65 14.21 25.01
C GLU A 24 -31.14 14.45 24.82
N ALA A 25 -31.67 14.17 23.62
CA ALA A 25 -33.09 14.31 23.31
C ALA A 25 -33.96 13.39 24.16
N TYR A 26 -33.55 12.14 24.37
CA TYR A 26 -34.29 11.19 25.23
C TYR A 26 -34.26 11.58 26.70
N LEU A 27 -33.17 12.12 27.21
CA LEU A 27 -33.07 12.61 28.58
C LEU A 27 -33.93 13.83 28.80
N SER A 28 -34.06 14.75 27.80
CA SER A 28 -34.88 15.93 27.88
C SER A 28 -36.39 15.62 28.02
N VAL A 29 -36.84 14.46 27.47
CA VAL A 29 -38.21 13.98 27.62
C VAL A 29 -38.37 13.03 28.82
N GLY A 30 -37.37 12.92 29.68
CA GLY A 30 -37.44 12.19 30.98
C GLY A 30 -37.23 10.67 30.87
N LEU A 31 -36.73 10.13 29.78
CA LEU A 31 -36.46 8.70 29.64
C LEU A 31 -35.32 8.25 30.56
N LYS A 32 -35.52 7.06 31.18
CA LYS A 32 -34.49 6.44 32.03
C LYS A 32 -33.36 5.82 31.20
N PRO A 33 -32.10 5.76 31.69
CA PRO A 33 -30.97 5.19 30.98
C PRO A 33 -31.18 3.76 30.44
N ALA A 34 -31.96 2.95 31.12
CA ALA A 34 -32.29 1.59 30.67
C ALA A 34 -33.18 1.59 29.41
N GLU A 35 -34.11 2.53 29.30
CA GLU A 35 -34.97 2.71 28.13
C GLU A 35 -34.21 3.25 26.94
N ILE A 36 -33.36 4.24 27.18
CA ILE A 36 -32.46 4.81 26.16
C ILE A 36 -31.53 3.70 25.59
N ALA A 37 -31.01 2.84 26.48
CA ALA A 37 -30.15 1.72 26.06
C ALA A 37 -30.90 0.73 25.14
N ARG A 38 -32.17 0.41 25.43
CA ARG A 38 -32.99 -0.46 24.58
C ARG A 38 -33.26 0.17 23.20
N ARG A 39 -33.56 1.47 23.13
CA ARG A 39 -33.84 2.18 21.87
C ARG A 39 -32.60 2.26 20.96
N LEU A 40 -31.45 2.52 21.56
CA LEU A 40 -30.18 2.62 20.82
C LEU A 40 -29.50 1.26 20.55
N GLY A 41 -30.08 0.15 21.03
CA GLY A 41 -29.44 -1.19 20.92
C GLY A 41 -28.07 -1.25 21.62
N ARG A 42 -27.91 -0.50 22.72
CA ARG A 42 -26.65 -0.40 23.47
C ARG A 42 -26.81 -0.98 24.89
N ASN A 43 -25.66 -1.33 25.47
CA ASN A 43 -25.70 -1.79 26.87
C ASN A 43 -26.01 -0.62 27.82
N ARG A 44 -26.82 -0.89 28.86
CA ARG A 44 -27.17 0.10 29.87
C ARG A 44 -25.95 0.75 30.53
N SER A 45 -24.89 -0.03 30.81
CA SER A 45 -23.66 0.50 31.39
C SER A 45 -22.94 1.49 30.47
N THR A 46 -23.04 1.29 29.14
CA THR A 46 -22.49 2.24 28.13
C THR A 46 -23.21 3.57 28.19
N ILE A 47 -24.56 3.56 28.24
CA ILE A 47 -25.36 4.78 28.33
C ILE A 47 -25.11 5.49 29.67
N THR A 48 -25.06 4.76 30.78
CA THR A 48 -24.77 5.37 32.07
C THR A 48 -23.41 6.04 32.13
N ARG A 49 -22.37 5.38 31.60
CA ARG A 49 -21.02 5.99 31.53
C ARG A 49 -21.00 7.22 30.63
N GLU A 50 -21.76 7.19 29.54
CA GLU A 50 -21.85 8.34 28.61
C GLU A 50 -22.58 9.51 29.25
N ILE A 51 -23.69 9.27 29.95
CA ILE A 51 -24.42 10.32 30.70
C ILE A 51 -23.48 10.96 31.72
N ASN A 52 -22.75 10.16 32.49
CA ASN A 52 -21.77 10.69 33.45
C ASN A 52 -20.66 11.51 32.78
N ARG A 53 -20.24 11.07 31.58
CA ARG A 53 -19.20 11.79 30.80
C ARG A 53 -19.67 13.17 30.36
N GLY A 54 -20.91 13.30 29.92
CA GLY A 54 -21.48 14.55 29.37
C GLY A 54 -22.19 15.43 30.40
N SER A 55 -22.38 14.95 31.63
CA SER A 55 -23.11 15.70 32.65
C SER A 55 -22.28 16.87 33.21
N ILE A 56 -22.94 18.01 33.36
CA ILE A 56 -22.45 19.24 33.96
C ILE A 56 -23.43 19.71 35.03
N THR A 57 -22.90 20.23 36.13
CA THR A 57 -23.73 20.89 37.14
C THR A 57 -24.13 22.26 36.67
N GLN A 58 -25.41 22.46 36.52
CA GLN A 58 -26.03 23.75 36.18
C GLN A 58 -26.68 24.37 37.43
N VAL A 59 -26.84 25.69 37.42
CA VAL A 59 -27.47 26.42 38.51
C VAL A 59 -28.67 27.24 37.95
N LYS A 60 -29.81 27.12 38.61
CA LYS A 60 -30.94 27.99 38.35
C LYS A 60 -31.43 28.65 39.64
N LYS A 61 -32.01 29.84 39.54
CA LYS A 61 -32.68 30.50 40.65
C LYS A 61 -34.16 30.10 40.68
N VAL A 62 -34.59 29.52 41.79
CA VAL A 62 -36.01 29.20 42.06
C VAL A 62 -36.40 29.87 43.37
N ASN A 63 -37.37 30.73 43.34
CA ASN A 63 -37.85 31.50 44.51
C ASN A 63 -36.71 32.28 45.23
N GLY A 64 -35.76 32.85 44.47
CA GLY A 64 -34.60 33.57 45.00
C GLY A 64 -33.45 32.71 45.47
N GLN A 65 -33.59 31.41 45.60
CA GLN A 65 -32.57 30.46 46.01
C GLN A 65 -31.86 29.81 44.82
N LYS A 66 -30.57 29.52 44.96
CA LYS A 66 -29.78 28.79 43.94
C LYS A 66 -30.02 27.29 44.09
N VAL A 67 -30.54 26.68 43.01
CA VAL A 67 -30.75 25.21 42.93
C VAL A 67 -29.77 24.66 41.88
N TYR A 68 -28.97 23.68 42.29
CA TYR A 68 -28.01 23.00 41.40
C TYR A 68 -28.68 21.72 40.88
N TYR A 69 -28.46 21.47 39.54
CA TYR A 69 -28.95 20.26 38.89
C TYR A 69 -27.96 19.75 37.87
N GLN A 70 -27.98 18.45 37.61
CA GLN A 70 -27.13 17.84 36.56
C GLN A 70 -27.87 17.88 35.22
N HIS A 71 -27.19 18.33 34.17
CA HIS A 71 -27.69 18.31 32.81
C HIS A 71 -26.64 17.67 31.90
N TYR A 72 -27.09 16.78 31.00
CA TYR A 72 -26.24 16.13 30.01
C TYR A 72 -26.20 16.96 28.73
N TYR A 73 -24.99 17.12 28.18
CA TYR A 73 -24.74 17.78 26.89
C TYR A 73 -23.97 16.83 25.98
N ALA A 74 -24.50 16.56 24.78
CA ALA A 74 -23.88 15.68 23.79
C ALA A 74 -22.51 16.19 23.34
N ASP A 75 -22.37 17.49 23.11
CA ASP A 75 -21.13 18.14 22.69
C ASP A 75 -20.04 18.00 23.75
N VAL A 76 -20.37 18.18 25.01
CA VAL A 76 -19.40 18.03 26.12
C VAL A 76 -18.92 16.59 26.20
N ALA A 77 -19.85 15.64 26.08
CA ALA A 77 -19.53 14.22 26.08
C ALA A 77 -18.64 13.85 24.89
N HIS A 78 -18.93 14.38 23.70
CA HIS A 78 -18.15 14.16 22.49
C HIS A 78 -16.75 14.75 22.61
N ASN A 79 -16.60 15.97 23.08
CA ASN A 79 -15.30 16.62 23.26
C ASN A 79 -14.45 15.90 24.31
N ARG A 80 -15.01 15.51 25.45
CA ARG A 80 -14.31 14.71 26.47
C ARG A 80 -13.87 13.33 25.92
N TYR A 81 -14.72 12.71 25.09
CA TYR A 81 -14.36 11.48 24.41
C TYR A 81 -13.18 11.68 23.44
N ARG A 82 -13.20 12.74 22.62
CA ARG A 82 -12.11 13.07 21.69
C ARG A 82 -10.80 13.27 22.42
N HIS A 83 -10.78 14.14 23.45
CA HIS A 83 -9.57 14.37 24.25
C HIS A 83 -9.00 13.09 24.89
N ALA A 84 -9.88 12.23 25.43
CA ALA A 84 -9.42 10.95 25.98
C ALA A 84 -8.82 10.03 24.90
N ARG A 85 -9.30 10.10 23.67
CA ARG A 85 -8.74 9.35 22.53
C ARG A 85 -7.42 9.93 22.05
N GLU A 86 -7.31 11.24 21.94
CA GLU A 86 -6.08 11.93 21.57
C GLU A 86 -4.94 11.56 22.54
N ALA A 87 -5.19 11.59 23.83
CA ALA A 87 -4.22 11.17 24.84
C ALA A 87 -3.77 9.70 24.67
N SER A 88 -4.68 8.81 24.24
CA SER A 88 -4.35 7.40 24.01
C SER A 88 -3.45 7.18 22.77
N TYR A 89 -3.54 8.05 21.76
CA TYR A 89 -2.64 8.04 20.59
C TYR A 89 -1.27 8.59 20.94
N TYR A 90 -1.21 9.70 21.67
CA TYR A 90 0.04 10.30 22.12
C TYR A 90 0.89 9.33 22.93
N LEU A 91 0.27 8.58 23.84
CA LEU A 91 0.95 7.59 24.67
C LEU A 91 1.57 6.44 23.85
N LYS A 92 0.99 6.09 22.69
CA LYS A 92 1.55 5.04 21.83
C LYS A 92 2.77 5.52 21.04
N LEU A 93 2.76 6.75 20.55
CA LEU A 93 3.91 7.34 19.87
C LEU A 93 5.11 7.51 20.81
N ASN A 94 4.85 7.96 22.05
CA ASN A 94 5.90 8.14 23.07
C ASN A 94 6.53 6.81 23.56
N ARG A 95 5.93 5.66 23.23
CA ARG A 95 6.50 4.33 23.51
C ARG A 95 7.38 3.80 22.39
N VAL A 96 7.38 4.46 21.25
CA VAL A 96 8.23 4.10 20.12
C VAL A 96 9.62 4.66 20.41
N LEU A 97 10.65 3.83 20.24
CA LEU A 97 12.03 4.24 20.44
C LEU A 97 12.37 5.43 19.54
N ASP A 98 12.98 6.47 20.09
CA ASP A 98 13.44 7.63 19.33
C ASP A 98 14.41 7.23 18.22
N ASP A 99 15.25 6.22 18.46
CA ASP A 99 16.18 5.65 17.48
C ASP A 99 15.43 5.06 16.27
N PHE A 100 14.36 4.29 16.50
CA PHE A 100 13.54 3.78 15.40
C PHE A 100 12.97 4.90 14.54
N LEU A 101 12.44 5.95 15.17
CA LEU A 101 11.82 7.08 14.43
C LEU A 101 12.88 7.86 13.66
N ARG A 102 14.06 8.07 14.23
CA ARG A 102 15.17 8.76 13.56
C ARG A 102 15.61 7.98 12.32
N GLU A 103 15.94 6.70 12.47
CA GLU A 103 16.38 5.85 11.37
C GLU A 103 15.28 5.70 10.31
N PHE A 104 14.01 5.60 10.73
CA PHE A 104 12.87 5.57 9.81
C PHE A 104 12.77 6.85 8.97
N ILE A 105 12.92 8.01 9.60
CA ILE A 105 12.86 9.32 8.90
C ILE A 105 14.03 9.44 7.92
N GLU A 106 15.23 9.06 8.33
CA GLU A 106 16.43 9.06 7.47
C GLU A 106 16.24 8.15 6.26
N ALA A 107 15.84 6.89 6.46
CA ALA A 107 15.58 5.93 5.40
C ALA A 107 14.49 6.39 4.42
N MET A 108 13.46 7.09 4.90
CA MET A 108 12.41 7.63 4.03
C MET A 108 12.83 8.88 3.27
N ARG A 109 13.84 9.62 3.74
CA ARG A 109 14.41 10.80 3.07
C ARG A 109 15.56 10.48 2.12
N GLU A 110 16.15 9.30 2.24
CA GLU A 110 17.25 8.85 1.39
C GLU A 110 16.89 8.92 -0.10
N LYS A 111 17.85 9.35 -0.93
CA LYS A 111 17.67 9.40 -2.40
C LYS A 111 18.92 8.81 -3.09
N PRO A 112 18.73 7.75 -3.87
CA PRO A 112 17.48 7.02 -4.15
C PRO A 112 16.99 6.22 -2.94
N ARG A 113 15.67 6.18 -2.73
CA ARG A 113 15.06 5.48 -1.60
C ARG A 113 15.21 3.96 -1.77
N MET A 114 15.89 3.31 -0.83
CA MET A 114 16.09 1.87 -0.85
C MET A 114 14.94 1.12 -0.18
N HIS A 115 14.29 1.70 0.83
CA HIS A 115 13.24 1.07 1.62
C HIS A 115 11.84 1.63 1.35
N SER A 116 10.84 0.76 1.31
CA SER A 116 9.45 1.15 1.54
C SER A 116 9.19 1.22 3.04
N VAL A 117 8.06 1.83 3.45
CA VAL A 117 7.65 1.82 4.87
C VAL A 117 7.54 0.39 5.42
N ASP A 118 7.00 -0.52 4.62
CA ASP A 118 6.81 -1.92 5.01
C ASP A 118 8.13 -2.66 5.14
N THR A 119 9.02 -2.51 4.15
CA THR A 119 10.35 -3.15 4.15
C THR A 119 11.19 -2.64 5.31
N PHE A 120 11.17 -1.34 5.60
CA PHE A 120 11.90 -0.78 6.74
C PHE A 120 11.43 -1.40 8.06
N VAL A 121 10.12 -1.42 8.29
CA VAL A 121 9.53 -2.03 9.51
C VAL A 121 9.93 -3.50 9.65
N HIS A 122 9.90 -4.24 8.56
CA HIS A 122 10.25 -5.66 8.56
C HIS A 122 11.73 -5.86 8.88
N THR A 123 12.62 -5.15 8.18
CA THR A 123 14.08 -5.25 8.39
C THR A 123 14.47 -4.82 9.80
N TYR A 124 13.92 -3.72 10.29
CA TYR A 124 14.20 -3.24 11.64
C TYR A 124 13.79 -4.25 12.71
N ARG A 125 12.64 -4.92 12.56
CA ARG A 125 12.20 -5.98 13.48
C ARG A 125 13.12 -7.19 13.48
N LEU A 126 13.70 -7.56 12.34
CA LEU A 126 14.66 -8.65 12.26
C LEU A 126 15.97 -8.32 12.96
N GLN A 127 16.39 -7.05 12.92
CA GLN A 127 17.63 -6.59 13.53
C GLN A 127 17.49 -6.29 15.03
N HIS A 128 16.27 -5.90 15.47
CA HIS A 128 15.98 -5.48 16.85
C HIS A 128 14.78 -6.27 17.40
N VAL A 129 15.04 -7.51 17.79
CA VAL A 129 13.98 -8.49 18.19
C VAL A 129 13.17 -8.00 19.40
N ASP A 130 13.79 -7.28 20.34
CA ASP A 130 13.14 -6.80 21.56
C ASP A 130 12.54 -5.40 21.44
N ALA A 131 12.68 -4.75 20.30
CA ALA A 131 12.19 -3.40 20.08
C ALA A 131 10.68 -3.32 19.86
N VAL A 132 10.03 -2.35 20.49
CA VAL A 132 8.62 -2.05 20.27
C VAL A 132 8.47 -1.26 18.97
N VAL A 133 8.26 -1.97 17.86
CA VAL A 133 8.17 -1.39 16.53
C VAL A 133 6.69 -1.24 16.13
N PRO A 134 6.23 -0.04 15.69
CA PRO A 134 4.89 0.16 15.19
C PRO A 134 4.60 -0.72 13.96
N SER A 135 3.33 -1.01 13.73
CA SER A 135 2.93 -1.65 12.47
C SER A 135 3.04 -0.64 11.31
N THR A 136 3.27 -1.14 10.11
CA THR A 136 3.25 -0.34 8.85
C THR A 136 2.02 0.55 8.77
N LYS A 137 0.84 0.02 9.09
CA LYS A 137 -0.43 0.78 9.11
C LYS A 137 -0.39 1.92 10.13
N THR A 138 0.20 1.70 11.30
CA THR A 138 0.33 2.73 12.34
C THR A 138 1.23 3.88 11.87
N LEU A 139 2.34 3.58 11.20
CA LEU A 139 3.23 4.59 10.64
C LEU A 139 2.55 5.41 9.54
N TYR A 140 1.82 4.78 8.62
CA TYR A 140 1.01 5.51 7.64
C TYR A 140 0.00 6.43 8.31
N ASN A 141 -0.68 5.98 9.37
CA ASN A 141 -1.60 6.83 10.12
C ASN A 141 -0.88 8.03 10.75
N TYR A 142 0.31 7.84 11.33
CA TYR A 142 1.09 8.94 11.91
C TYR A 142 1.53 9.95 10.84
N ILE A 143 1.95 9.49 9.67
CA ILE A 143 2.30 10.34 8.53
C ILE A 143 1.07 11.15 8.06
N HIS A 144 -0.09 10.50 7.90
CA HIS A 144 -1.34 11.16 7.49
C HIS A 144 -1.83 12.19 8.52
N GLN A 145 -1.60 11.96 9.80
CA GLN A 145 -1.96 12.87 10.88
C GLN A 145 -0.91 13.98 11.09
N GLY A 146 0.20 13.98 10.36
CA GLY A 146 1.27 14.95 10.51
C GLY A 146 2.04 14.84 11.84
N LEU A 147 2.04 13.66 12.46
CA LEU A 147 2.76 13.40 13.72
C LEU A 147 4.24 13.09 13.50
N LEU A 148 4.65 12.84 12.27
CA LEU A 148 6.03 12.61 11.87
C LEU A 148 6.49 13.74 10.94
N GLU A 149 7.80 13.97 10.88
CA GLU A 149 8.38 14.96 9.98
C GLU A 149 8.26 14.60 8.49
N ILE A 150 7.88 13.36 8.17
CA ILE A 150 7.62 12.89 6.81
C ILE A 150 6.20 13.26 6.43
N LYS A 151 6.04 13.85 5.25
CA LYS A 151 4.73 14.20 4.69
C LYS A 151 4.23 13.13 3.73
N VAL A 152 2.92 13.07 3.51
CA VAL A 152 2.30 12.15 2.55
C VAL A 152 2.90 12.30 1.14
N ILE A 153 3.27 13.51 0.74
CA ILE A 153 3.89 13.78 -0.56
C ILE A 153 5.28 13.14 -0.73
N ASP A 154 5.97 12.88 0.37
CA ASP A 154 7.29 12.24 0.36
C ASP A 154 7.18 10.71 0.14
N LEU A 155 5.99 10.15 0.27
CA LEU A 155 5.75 8.72 0.06
C LEU A 155 5.68 8.36 -1.43
N PRO A 156 6.17 7.15 -1.82
CA PRO A 156 6.03 6.67 -3.18
C PRO A 156 4.57 6.63 -3.62
N ARG A 157 4.28 7.07 -4.84
CA ARG A 157 2.93 7.04 -5.45
C ARG A 157 1.83 7.79 -4.68
N ALA A 158 2.19 8.64 -3.71
CA ALA A 158 1.21 9.40 -2.93
C ALA A 158 0.34 10.34 -3.78
N VAL A 159 0.88 10.84 -4.89
CA VAL A 159 0.19 11.76 -5.81
C VAL A 159 0.07 11.11 -7.19
N LEU A 160 -0.75 10.08 -7.31
CA LEU A 160 -1.12 9.52 -8.61
C LEU A 160 -2.42 10.16 -9.11
N VAL A 161 -2.28 11.11 -10.05
CA VAL A 161 -3.45 11.61 -10.80
C VAL A 161 -3.94 10.52 -11.74
N ARG A 162 -5.11 9.96 -11.47
CA ARG A 162 -5.78 9.01 -12.37
C ARG A 162 -6.16 9.72 -13.66
N LYS A 163 -5.44 9.43 -14.75
CA LYS A 163 -5.85 9.87 -16.09
C LYS A 163 -7.11 9.10 -16.50
N LYS A 164 -8.12 9.81 -17.04
CA LYS A 164 -9.29 9.16 -17.64
C LYS A 164 -8.85 8.24 -18.76
N PHE A 165 -9.31 6.99 -18.72
CA PHE A 165 -8.99 5.98 -19.72
C PHE A 165 -9.77 6.29 -21.00
N THR A 166 -9.09 6.65 -22.06
CA THR A 166 -9.69 6.74 -23.41
C THR A 166 -9.48 5.39 -24.10
N LYS A 167 -10.58 4.70 -24.45
CA LYS A 167 -10.52 3.47 -25.23
C LYS A 167 -9.86 3.77 -26.59
N ARG A 168 -8.70 3.18 -26.84
CA ARG A 168 -8.07 3.22 -28.17
C ARG A 168 -8.51 1.99 -28.96
N PRO A 169 -8.74 2.09 -30.29
CA PRO A 169 -9.11 0.95 -31.10
C PRO A 169 -7.99 -0.08 -31.10
N SER A 170 -8.33 -1.34 -30.89
CA SER A 170 -7.37 -2.44 -30.88
C SER A 170 -7.03 -2.88 -32.29
N THR A 171 -5.82 -2.62 -32.74
CA THR A 171 -5.25 -3.32 -33.91
C THR A 171 -4.75 -4.69 -33.43
N LYS A 172 -5.43 -5.74 -33.84
CA LYS A 172 -5.06 -7.14 -33.52
C LYS A 172 -3.85 -7.57 -34.35
N LYS A 173 -2.63 -7.29 -33.91
CA LYS A 173 -1.42 -7.97 -34.37
C LYS A 173 -1.00 -9.00 -33.32
N HIS A 174 -1.15 -10.29 -33.63
CA HIS A 174 -0.56 -11.35 -32.81
C HIS A 174 0.78 -11.74 -33.40
N LEU A 175 1.84 -11.59 -32.61
CA LEU A 175 3.20 -11.94 -33.00
C LEU A 175 3.52 -13.44 -32.85
N GLY A 176 2.67 -14.21 -32.16
CA GLY A 176 2.86 -15.63 -31.90
C GLY A 176 1.70 -16.23 -31.09
N LYS A 177 1.99 -17.23 -30.25
CA LYS A 177 0.98 -17.88 -29.37
C LYS A 177 0.33 -16.87 -28.45
N SER A 178 -1.01 -16.91 -28.36
CA SER A 178 -1.76 -16.04 -27.46
C SER A 178 -1.49 -16.39 -25.98
N ILE A 179 -1.64 -15.40 -25.12
CA ILE A 179 -1.62 -15.60 -23.66
C ILE A 179 -2.70 -16.59 -23.19
N GLU A 180 -3.79 -16.72 -23.94
CA GLU A 180 -4.89 -17.66 -23.67
C GLU A 180 -4.47 -19.12 -23.88
N GLU A 181 -3.45 -19.37 -24.69
CA GLU A 181 -2.89 -20.70 -24.94
C GLU A 181 -1.90 -21.16 -23.84
N ARG A 182 -1.71 -20.35 -22.81
CA ARG A 182 -0.84 -20.71 -21.70
C ARG A 182 -1.45 -21.83 -20.86
N PRO A 183 -0.65 -22.84 -20.46
CA PRO A 183 -1.09 -23.83 -19.49
C PRO A 183 -1.55 -23.20 -18.16
N GLU A 184 -2.49 -23.84 -17.50
CA GLU A 184 -3.07 -23.34 -16.25
C GLU A 184 -2.03 -23.19 -15.14
N GLU A 185 -1.03 -24.06 -15.09
CA GLU A 185 0.13 -23.99 -14.18
C GLU A 185 0.89 -22.66 -14.30
N ILE A 186 0.96 -22.08 -15.50
CA ILE A 186 1.57 -20.78 -15.75
C ILE A 186 0.65 -19.66 -15.22
N ASN A 187 -0.67 -19.79 -15.40
CA ASN A 187 -1.62 -18.79 -14.92
C ASN A 187 -1.67 -18.72 -13.40
N ASN A 188 -1.66 -19.87 -12.73
CA ASN A 188 -1.71 -20.01 -11.27
C ASN A 188 -0.39 -19.68 -10.57
N ARG A 189 0.66 -19.33 -11.34
CA ARG A 189 2.02 -19.06 -10.79
C ARG A 189 2.59 -20.20 -9.96
N SER A 190 2.16 -21.43 -10.20
CA SER A 190 2.65 -22.60 -9.47
C SER A 190 3.96 -23.16 -10.03
N ARG A 191 4.35 -22.75 -11.24
CA ARG A 191 5.52 -23.23 -11.95
C ARG A 191 6.64 -22.20 -11.94
N PHE A 192 7.80 -22.58 -11.40
CA PHE A 192 9.01 -21.76 -11.44
C PHE A 192 9.65 -21.74 -12.84
N GLY A 193 10.27 -20.61 -13.17
CA GLY A 193 10.92 -20.41 -14.47
C GLY A 193 9.99 -19.82 -15.54
N VAL A 194 8.89 -19.23 -15.11
CA VAL A 194 7.95 -18.49 -15.97
C VAL A 194 8.17 -17.00 -15.78
N TRP A 195 8.56 -16.32 -16.84
CA TRP A 195 8.97 -14.92 -16.81
C TRP A 195 8.02 -14.01 -17.59
N GLU A 196 7.87 -12.80 -17.14
CA GLU A 196 7.27 -11.70 -17.88
C GLU A 196 8.39 -10.77 -18.36
N ILE A 197 8.29 -10.26 -19.60
CA ILE A 197 9.25 -9.35 -20.19
C ILE A 197 8.60 -8.03 -20.57
N ASP A 198 9.32 -6.92 -20.37
CA ASP A 198 8.88 -5.61 -20.80
C ASP A 198 10.09 -4.71 -21.11
N SER A 199 9.85 -3.57 -21.75
CA SER A 199 10.88 -2.58 -22.04
C SER A 199 10.54 -1.22 -21.45
N VAL A 200 11.44 -0.68 -20.62
CA VAL A 200 11.32 0.63 -20.01
C VAL A 200 12.11 1.65 -20.84
N LEU A 201 11.40 2.64 -21.38
CA LEU A 201 12.01 3.69 -22.20
C LEU A 201 12.46 4.86 -21.35
N GLY A 202 13.58 5.46 -21.73
CA GLY A 202 14.08 6.72 -21.20
C GLY A 202 13.42 7.95 -21.83
N GLY A 203 14.25 8.84 -22.33
CA GLY A 203 13.82 10.02 -23.09
C GLY A 203 13.16 9.67 -24.43
N LYS A 204 12.68 10.69 -25.14
CA LYS A 204 12.05 10.51 -26.46
C LYS A 204 13.05 10.75 -27.63
N THR A 205 14.31 10.85 -27.33
CA THR A 205 15.38 11.14 -28.33
C THR A 205 15.65 9.89 -29.18
N ILE A 206 15.98 10.09 -30.44
CA ILE A 206 16.40 9.01 -31.33
C ILE A 206 17.74 8.44 -30.84
N GLY A 207 17.86 7.09 -30.84
CA GLY A 207 19.05 6.39 -30.31
C GLY A 207 19.11 6.37 -28.77
N GLU A 208 17.99 6.59 -28.10
CA GLU A 208 17.91 6.46 -26.65
C GLU A 208 17.99 4.99 -26.24
N PRO A 209 18.83 4.64 -25.27
CA PRO A 209 18.87 3.29 -24.68
C PRO A 209 17.52 2.92 -24.06
N SER A 210 17.30 1.61 -23.91
CA SER A 210 16.13 1.08 -23.16
C SER A 210 16.60 0.11 -22.09
N ILE A 211 15.74 -0.11 -21.12
CA ILE A 211 15.96 -1.12 -20.08
C ILE A 211 15.00 -2.27 -20.37
N LEU A 212 15.56 -3.46 -20.58
CA LEU A 212 14.81 -4.70 -20.60
C LEU A 212 14.58 -5.15 -19.17
N THR A 213 13.34 -5.48 -18.84
CA THR A 213 12.96 -6.03 -17.52
C THR A 213 12.42 -7.43 -17.71
N LEU A 214 12.97 -8.39 -16.97
CA LEU A 214 12.50 -9.76 -16.88
C LEU A 214 12.09 -10.04 -15.43
N LEU A 215 10.87 -10.51 -15.23
CA LEU A 215 10.36 -10.83 -13.90
C LEU A 215 9.89 -12.27 -13.84
N GLU A 216 10.41 -13.02 -12.88
CA GLU A 216 9.93 -14.35 -12.56
C GLU A 216 8.58 -14.24 -11.82
N ARG A 217 7.55 -14.98 -12.31
CA ARG A 217 6.16 -14.76 -11.88
C ARG A 217 5.85 -15.31 -10.49
N GLN A 218 6.52 -16.35 -10.05
CA GLN A 218 6.30 -16.99 -8.75
C GLN A 218 7.00 -16.20 -7.63
N THR A 219 8.28 -15.93 -7.80
CA THR A 219 9.13 -15.27 -6.81
C THR A 219 9.08 -13.74 -6.88
N ARG A 220 8.65 -13.20 -8.04
CA ARG A 220 8.73 -11.78 -8.40
C ARG A 220 10.15 -11.26 -8.54
N TYR A 221 11.14 -12.14 -8.58
CA TYR A 221 12.53 -11.78 -8.79
C TYR A 221 12.71 -11.10 -10.14
N ALA A 222 13.38 -9.98 -10.14
CA ALA A 222 13.60 -9.17 -11.32
C ALA A 222 15.05 -9.21 -11.80
N VAL A 223 15.22 -9.23 -13.11
CA VAL A 223 16.49 -9.02 -13.80
C VAL A 223 16.33 -7.88 -14.77
N THR A 224 17.26 -6.95 -14.78
CA THR A 224 17.26 -5.83 -15.73
C THR A 224 18.52 -5.82 -16.58
N LYS A 225 18.37 -5.39 -17.84
CA LYS A 225 19.49 -5.22 -18.78
C LYS A 225 19.36 -3.90 -19.52
N LYS A 226 20.42 -3.09 -19.52
CA LYS A 226 20.48 -1.89 -20.36
C LYS A 226 20.77 -2.29 -21.80
N LEU A 227 19.87 -1.98 -22.71
CA LEU A 227 20.00 -2.19 -24.15
C LEU A 227 20.44 -0.90 -24.83
N VAL A 228 21.25 -1.03 -25.87
CA VAL A 228 21.73 0.11 -26.67
C VAL A 228 20.55 0.81 -27.36
N GLU A 229 19.62 0.02 -27.90
CA GLU A 229 18.41 0.48 -28.55
C GLU A 229 17.25 -0.49 -28.34
N LYS A 230 16.03 -0.01 -28.56
CA LYS A 230 14.81 -0.83 -28.53
C LYS A 230 14.63 -1.61 -29.83
N LYS A 231 15.50 -2.60 -30.09
CA LYS A 231 15.45 -3.48 -31.28
C LYS A 231 15.40 -4.95 -30.87
N ALA A 232 14.77 -5.77 -31.72
CA ALA A 232 14.58 -7.19 -31.47
C ALA A 232 15.90 -7.96 -31.31
N GLU A 233 16.96 -7.56 -32.00
CA GLU A 233 18.28 -8.19 -31.93
C GLU A 233 18.91 -8.07 -30.54
N TYR A 234 18.88 -6.86 -29.95
CA TYR A 234 19.41 -6.60 -28.61
C TYR A 234 18.58 -7.29 -27.53
N VAL A 235 17.25 -7.34 -27.71
CA VAL A 235 16.38 -8.09 -26.80
C VAL A 235 16.69 -9.57 -26.82
N ASN A 236 16.82 -10.18 -28.01
CA ASN A 236 17.13 -11.59 -28.16
C ASN A 236 18.49 -11.94 -27.53
N GLN A 237 19.53 -11.12 -27.80
CA GLN A 237 20.84 -11.32 -27.19
C GLN A 237 20.75 -11.28 -25.66
N ALA A 238 20.09 -10.27 -25.10
CA ALA A 238 19.94 -10.14 -23.66
C ALA A 238 19.15 -11.30 -23.03
N VAL A 239 18.12 -11.78 -23.70
CA VAL A 239 17.34 -12.97 -23.24
C VAL A 239 18.21 -14.21 -23.28
N LEU A 240 18.99 -14.44 -24.34
CA LEU A 240 19.93 -15.57 -24.43
C LEU A 240 21.00 -15.55 -23.33
N GLU A 241 21.53 -14.36 -22.99
CA GLU A 241 22.44 -14.18 -21.86
C GLU A 241 21.75 -14.54 -20.53
N CYS A 242 20.52 -14.08 -20.33
CA CYS A 242 19.76 -14.38 -19.13
C CYS A 242 19.41 -15.88 -19.01
N MET A 243 19.10 -16.57 -20.12
CA MET A 243 18.83 -18.01 -20.14
C MET A 243 20.03 -18.85 -19.70
N LYS A 244 21.26 -18.37 -19.83
CA LYS A 244 22.46 -19.04 -19.32
C LYS A 244 22.59 -18.96 -17.80
N LEU A 245 22.02 -17.94 -17.19
CA LEU A 245 22.16 -17.62 -15.77
C LEU A 245 20.93 -18.01 -14.94
N TYR A 246 19.75 -17.99 -15.58
CA TYR A 246 18.47 -18.19 -14.93
C TYR A 246 17.63 -19.26 -15.64
N PRO A 247 16.82 -20.02 -14.92
CA PRO A 247 15.93 -21.04 -15.49
C PRO A 247 14.73 -20.37 -16.19
N ILE A 248 14.90 -19.93 -17.43
CA ILE A 248 13.84 -19.32 -18.24
C ILE A 248 13.22 -20.40 -19.14
N LYS A 249 12.05 -20.91 -18.78
CA LYS A 249 11.30 -21.93 -19.53
C LYS A 249 10.25 -21.33 -20.46
N SER A 250 9.64 -20.23 -20.03
CA SER A 250 8.67 -19.51 -20.83
C SER A 250 8.70 -18.02 -20.51
N ILE A 251 8.37 -17.23 -21.52
CA ILE A 251 8.27 -15.77 -21.43
C ILE A 251 6.90 -15.31 -21.90
N THR A 252 6.31 -14.36 -21.16
CA THR A 252 5.13 -13.60 -21.62
C THR A 252 5.55 -12.19 -21.97
N ALA A 253 5.34 -11.79 -23.22
CA ALA A 253 5.66 -10.48 -23.78
C ALA A 253 4.40 -9.71 -24.19
N ASP A 254 4.53 -8.40 -24.41
CA ASP A 254 3.51 -7.68 -25.19
C ASP A 254 3.73 -7.82 -26.70
N ASN A 255 2.83 -7.24 -27.48
CA ASN A 255 2.93 -7.24 -28.95
C ASN A 255 3.86 -6.12 -29.46
N GLY A 256 4.91 -5.76 -28.73
CA GLY A 256 5.93 -4.83 -29.16
C GLY A 256 6.80 -5.42 -30.27
N ASN A 257 7.18 -4.57 -31.24
CA ASN A 257 8.03 -5.02 -32.35
C ASN A 257 9.38 -5.56 -31.89
N GLU A 258 9.88 -5.08 -30.75
CA GLU A 258 11.13 -5.53 -30.11
C GLU A 258 11.09 -6.99 -29.63
N PHE A 259 9.90 -7.53 -29.41
CA PHE A 259 9.70 -8.92 -28.97
C PHE A 259 9.36 -9.88 -30.13
N SER A 260 9.24 -9.38 -31.35
CA SER A 260 8.80 -10.17 -32.50
C SER A 260 9.70 -11.37 -32.82
N SER A 261 10.97 -11.29 -32.51
CA SER A 261 11.97 -12.35 -32.77
C SER A 261 12.15 -13.34 -31.63
N LEU A 262 11.57 -13.12 -30.46
CA LEU A 262 11.71 -14.03 -29.30
C LEU A 262 11.26 -15.46 -29.62
N ARG A 263 10.23 -15.64 -30.45
CA ARG A 263 9.74 -16.95 -30.90
C ARG A 263 10.76 -17.79 -31.64
N LYS A 264 11.87 -17.20 -32.13
CA LYS A 264 12.93 -17.89 -32.84
C LYS A 264 13.99 -18.51 -31.92
N ILE A 265 13.90 -18.21 -30.60
CA ILE A 265 14.84 -18.75 -29.62
C ILE A 265 14.46 -20.19 -29.33
N GLU A 266 15.35 -21.13 -29.61
CA GLU A 266 15.15 -22.55 -29.36
C GLU A 266 15.01 -22.84 -27.87
N GLY A 267 14.10 -23.75 -27.51
CA GLY A 267 13.85 -24.16 -26.12
C GLY A 267 13.04 -23.14 -25.29
N LEU A 268 12.60 -22.01 -25.88
CA LEU A 268 11.83 -20.98 -25.19
C LEU A 268 10.37 -20.97 -25.64
N ASN A 269 9.44 -21.13 -24.70
CA ASN A 269 8.02 -20.92 -24.96
C ASN A 269 7.66 -19.45 -24.81
N VAL A 270 7.17 -18.80 -25.87
CA VAL A 270 6.81 -17.38 -25.84
C VAL A 270 5.31 -17.20 -26.04
N TYR A 271 4.67 -16.48 -25.13
CA TYR A 271 3.26 -16.10 -25.17
C TYR A 271 3.12 -14.59 -25.29
N PHE A 272 2.17 -14.14 -26.06
CA PHE A 272 1.93 -12.70 -26.26
C PHE A 272 0.62 -12.28 -25.60
N ALA A 273 0.70 -11.24 -24.76
CA ALA A 273 -0.45 -10.64 -24.13
C ALA A 273 -1.37 -9.99 -25.14
N GLN A 274 -2.67 -9.91 -24.83
CA GLN A 274 -3.61 -9.21 -25.66
C GLN A 274 -3.27 -7.70 -25.71
N ALA A 275 -3.49 -7.10 -26.87
CA ALA A 275 -3.25 -5.67 -27.02
C ALA A 275 -4.15 -4.87 -26.06
N TYR A 276 -3.54 -3.94 -25.31
CA TYR A 276 -4.20 -3.04 -24.35
C TYR A 276 -4.74 -3.69 -23.05
N LEU A 277 -4.49 -4.96 -22.78
CA LEU A 277 -4.80 -5.60 -21.50
C LEU A 277 -3.55 -5.61 -20.57
N SER A 278 -3.23 -4.46 -20.00
CA SER A 278 -2.08 -4.32 -19.08
C SER A 278 -2.22 -5.19 -17.81
N CYS A 279 -3.46 -5.52 -17.41
CA CYS A 279 -3.73 -6.39 -16.26
C CYS A 279 -3.15 -7.81 -16.40
N GLU A 280 -2.96 -8.29 -17.62
CA GLU A 280 -2.36 -9.59 -17.89
C GLU A 280 -0.86 -9.68 -17.52
N ARG A 281 -0.21 -8.50 -17.37
CA ARG A 281 1.20 -8.33 -17.01
C ARG A 281 1.39 -7.45 -15.79
N GLY A 282 0.51 -7.60 -14.81
CA GLY A 282 0.51 -6.78 -13.59
C GLY A 282 1.81 -6.84 -12.78
N THR A 283 2.58 -7.94 -12.91
CA THR A 283 3.88 -8.08 -12.25
C THR A 283 4.89 -7.09 -12.83
N ASN A 284 5.01 -7.01 -14.15
CA ASN A 284 5.87 -6.04 -14.83
C ASN A 284 5.45 -4.60 -14.57
N GLU A 285 4.15 -4.31 -14.63
CA GLU A 285 3.64 -2.96 -14.38
C GLU A 285 4.00 -2.47 -12.97
N ASN A 286 3.87 -3.37 -11.97
CA ASN A 286 4.27 -3.06 -10.61
C ASN A 286 5.78 -2.80 -10.49
N PHE A 287 6.61 -3.71 -11.03
CA PHE A 287 8.07 -3.56 -11.00
C PHE A 287 8.52 -2.29 -11.72
N ASN A 288 8.01 -2.04 -12.92
CA ASN A 288 8.34 -0.83 -13.68
C ASN A 288 7.95 0.43 -12.90
N GLY A 289 6.85 0.37 -12.14
CA GLY A 289 6.46 1.44 -11.24
C GLY A 289 7.47 1.67 -10.10
N LEU A 290 8.05 0.62 -9.53
CA LEU A 290 9.11 0.72 -8.52
C LEU A 290 10.42 1.22 -9.14
N LEU A 291 10.80 0.71 -10.31
CA LEU A 291 11.98 1.16 -11.03
C LEU A 291 11.91 2.67 -11.38
N ARG A 292 10.70 3.19 -11.60
CA ARG A 292 10.46 4.62 -11.87
C ARG A 292 10.66 5.52 -10.64
N GLU A 293 10.77 4.96 -9.44
CA GLU A 293 11.20 5.73 -8.25
C GLU A 293 12.68 6.12 -8.34
N PHE A 294 13.51 5.23 -8.94
CA PHE A 294 14.93 5.45 -9.15
C PHE A 294 15.22 6.17 -10.47
N ILE A 295 14.48 5.82 -11.52
CA ILE A 295 14.65 6.35 -12.88
C ILE A 295 13.33 7.00 -13.31
N PRO A 296 13.13 8.31 -13.06
CA PRO A 296 11.90 9.02 -13.42
C PRO A 296 11.58 8.93 -14.91
N LYS A 297 10.29 8.99 -15.25
CA LYS A 297 9.85 8.93 -16.65
C LYS A 297 10.33 10.15 -17.42
N GLY A 298 10.95 9.91 -18.59
CA GLY A 298 11.47 10.97 -19.46
C GLY A 298 12.94 11.32 -19.24
N CYS A 299 13.58 10.79 -18.19
CA CYS A 299 15.03 10.92 -18.03
C CYS A 299 15.77 10.10 -19.08
N SER A 300 16.89 10.64 -19.59
CA SER A 300 17.76 9.91 -20.50
C SER A 300 18.44 8.75 -19.77
N LEU A 301 18.56 7.63 -20.46
CA LEU A 301 19.27 6.44 -19.97
C LEU A 301 20.72 6.37 -20.47
N LYS A 302 21.20 7.37 -21.24
CA LYS A 302 22.54 7.34 -21.81
C LYS A 302 23.62 7.26 -20.74
N GLU A 303 23.49 8.07 -19.70
CA GLU A 303 24.43 8.13 -18.58
C GLU A 303 24.20 7.04 -17.49
N LEU A 304 23.11 6.28 -17.59
CA LEU A 304 22.82 5.22 -16.63
C LEU A 304 23.86 4.12 -16.73
N ASN A 305 24.68 3.96 -15.70
CA ASN A 305 25.66 2.89 -15.61
C ASN A 305 24.95 1.53 -15.37
N ARG A 306 25.53 0.46 -15.90
CA ARG A 306 25.03 -0.91 -15.68
C ARG A 306 25.05 -1.29 -14.20
N ASN A 307 26.11 -0.98 -13.48
CA ASN A 307 26.24 -1.29 -12.07
C ASN A 307 25.13 -0.57 -11.26
N LEU A 308 24.90 0.70 -11.55
CA LEU A 308 23.83 1.46 -10.89
C LEU A 308 22.44 0.88 -11.17
N LEU A 309 22.18 0.39 -12.39
CA LEU A 309 20.95 -0.29 -12.72
C LEU A 309 20.80 -1.63 -11.96
N GLU A 310 21.88 -2.37 -11.79
CA GLU A 310 21.93 -3.59 -11.00
C GLU A 310 21.67 -3.31 -9.52
N ASP A 311 22.25 -2.24 -8.96
CA ASP A 311 22.01 -1.79 -7.58
C ASP A 311 20.52 -1.45 -7.36
N TYR A 312 19.89 -0.71 -8.28
CA TYR A 312 18.47 -0.40 -8.23
C TYR A 312 17.61 -1.66 -8.28
N THR A 313 17.98 -2.60 -9.16
CA THR A 313 17.27 -3.87 -9.29
C THR A 313 17.39 -4.72 -8.03
N LYS A 314 18.59 -4.78 -7.47
CA LYS A 314 18.85 -5.45 -6.20
C LYS A 314 18.03 -4.85 -5.07
N ALA A 315 18.04 -3.54 -4.93
CA ALA A 315 17.24 -2.84 -3.93
C ALA A 315 15.73 -3.13 -4.04
N ILE A 316 15.21 -3.29 -5.27
CA ILE A 316 13.80 -3.66 -5.48
C ILE A 316 13.56 -5.14 -5.13
N ASN A 317 14.50 -6.04 -5.47
CA ASN A 317 14.39 -7.46 -5.17
C ASN A 317 14.46 -7.77 -3.66
N GLU A 318 15.12 -6.91 -2.90
CA GLU A 318 15.25 -7.04 -1.44
C GLU A 318 14.07 -6.41 -0.66
N ARG A 319 13.13 -5.76 -1.36
CA ARG A 319 11.89 -5.23 -0.77
C ARG A 319 10.83 -6.32 -0.59
#